data_5405537c88897935a9d2dc5bdd936296
#
_entry.id   5405537c88897935a9d2dc5bdd936296
#
_cell.length_a   1.000
_cell.length_b   1.000
_cell.length_c   1.000
_cell.angle_alpha   90.00
_cell.angle_beta   90.00
_cell.angle_gamma   90.00
#
_symmetry.space_group_name_H-M   'P 1'
#
loop_
_entity.id
_entity.type
_entity.pdbx_description
1 polymer ?
#
loop_
_entity_poly.entity_id
_entity_poly.type
_entity_poly.pdbx_seq_one_letter_code
_entity_poly.pdbx_strand_id
1 'polypeptide(L)'
;MLCRVISATLPDSNQPPSDREGTVAKKYRVTLTDEERAALEAMISRGKADARKLAHGRILLRADEADGAPACTDEEVASATEASTRTVERVRRRFVEEGLDSALMPKPTKRIYARALDGAQEAHLIALACSAAPDGKKRWTLRLLAGRVVELGYAEKVSHETVRRTLQKTRSSRG
;
A
#
# COMPACT_ATOMS: atom_id res chain seq x y z
N MET A 1 45.22 -1.36 57.72
CA MET A 1 43.94 -1.41 57.01
C MET A 1 44.23 -1.15 55.53
N LEU A 2 44.10 -2.20 54.70
CA LEU A 2 44.49 -2.19 53.28
C LEU A 2 43.41 -1.56 52.42
N CYS A 3 43.71 -0.45 51.73
CA CYS A 3 42.91 0.07 50.60
C CYS A 3 43.27 -0.70 49.36
N ARG A 4 42.29 -1.42 48.82
CA ARG A 4 42.39 -2.18 47.59
C ARG A 4 42.09 -1.23 46.42
N VAL A 5 43.14 -0.91 45.64
CA VAL A 5 43.04 -0.15 44.40
C VAL A 5 42.47 -1.06 43.33
N ILE A 6 41.25 -0.75 42.84
CA ILE A 6 40.65 -1.42 41.70
C ILE A 6 41.13 -0.71 40.45
N SER A 7 42.07 -1.32 39.73
CA SER A 7 42.48 -0.89 38.37
C SER A 7 41.29 -1.12 37.40
N ALA A 8 40.68 -0.06 36.93
CA ALA A 8 39.76 -0.11 35.82
C ALA A 8 40.58 -0.19 34.52
N THR A 9 40.63 -1.36 33.90
CA THR A 9 41.19 -1.56 32.56
C THR A 9 40.22 -0.95 31.57
N LEU A 10 40.66 0.10 30.88
CA LEU A 10 39.93 0.69 29.74
C LEU A 10 39.95 -0.35 28.59
N PRO A 11 38.85 -0.57 27.91
CA PRO A 11 38.81 -1.42 26.70
C PRO A 11 39.56 -0.73 25.55
N ASP A 12 40.45 -1.52 24.96
CA ASP A 12 41.29 -1.18 23.81
C ASP A 12 40.42 -0.86 22.57
N SER A 13 40.52 0.35 22.05
CA SER A 13 39.72 0.88 20.93
C SER A 13 40.24 0.46 19.56
N ASN A 14 40.98 -0.64 19.46
CA ASN A 14 41.56 -1.10 18.19
C ASN A 14 41.18 -2.56 17.87
N GLN A 15 39.91 -2.92 18.01
CA GLN A 15 39.44 -4.20 17.53
C GLN A 15 38.79 -3.99 16.17
N PRO A 16 39.34 -4.56 15.08
CA PRO A 16 38.67 -4.50 13.77
C PRO A 16 37.32 -5.19 13.89
N PRO A 17 36.30 -4.73 13.13
CA PRO A 17 34.98 -5.34 13.16
C PRO A 17 35.12 -6.81 12.77
N SER A 18 34.76 -7.70 13.71
CA SER A 18 34.74 -9.13 13.47
C SER A 18 33.96 -9.44 12.21
N ASP A 19 34.59 -10.11 11.27
CA ASP A 19 34.00 -10.67 10.06
C ASP A 19 32.71 -11.40 10.44
N ARG A 20 31.58 -10.80 10.13
CA ARG A 20 30.28 -11.46 10.21
C ARG A 20 30.21 -12.44 9.04
N GLU A 21 30.73 -13.63 9.26
CA GLU A 21 30.61 -14.78 8.37
C GLU A 21 29.12 -15.02 8.11
N GLY A 22 28.73 -15.03 6.84
CA GLY A 22 27.41 -15.44 6.38
C GLY A 22 26.49 -14.35 5.78
N THR A 23 27.00 -13.16 5.49
CA THR A 23 26.17 -12.14 4.84
C THR A 23 26.00 -12.48 3.35
N VAL A 24 24.91 -13.14 3.01
CA VAL A 24 24.46 -13.21 1.61
C VAL A 24 24.48 -11.79 1.06
N ALA A 25 25.27 -11.56 0.00
CA ALA A 25 25.47 -10.23 -0.57
C ALA A 25 24.10 -9.60 -0.90
N LYS A 26 23.71 -8.56 -0.14
CA LYS A 26 22.43 -7.88 -0.31
C LYS A 26 22.41 -7.22 -1.70
N LYS A 27 21.50 -7.67 -2.56
CA LYS A 27 21.35 -7.16 -3.92
C LYS A 27 20.91 -5.69 -3.96
N TYR A 28 20.10 -5.26 -2.98
CA TYR A 28 19.54 -3.92 -2.90
C TYR A 28 20.01 -3.28 -1.59
N ARG A 29 20.97 -2.37 -1.67
CA ARG A 29 21.48 -1.62 -0.51
C ARG A 29 20.69 -0.32 -0.36
N VAL A 30 20.22 -0.03 0.84
CA VAL A 30 19.52 1.21 1.16
C VAL A 30 20.57 2.18 1.70
N THR A 31 20.68 3.36 1.08
CA THR A 31 21.48 4.48 1.56
C THR A 31 20.57 5.70 1.54
N LEU A 32 20.14 6.13 2.72
CA LEU A 32 19.28 7.32 2.87
C LEU A 32 20.16 8.57 2.92
N THR A 33 19.68 9.64 2.29
CA THR A 33 20.24 10.97 2.53
C THR A 33 19.81 11.48 3.90
N ASP A 34 20.52 12.47 4.46
CA ASP A 34 20.15 13.07 5.74
C ASP A 34 18.74 13.68 5.71
N GLU A 35 18.35 14.25 4.56
CA GLU A 35 17.02 14.82 4.36
C GLU A 35 15.93 13.73 4.36
N GLU A 36 16.17 12.61 3.67
CA GLU A 36 15.23 11.47 3.63
C GLU A 36 15.09 10.84 5.02
N ARG A 37 16.20 10.72 5.75
CA ARG A 37 16.21 10.19 7.12
C ARG A 37 15.38 11.07 8.04
N ALA A 38 15.65 12.39 8.04
CA ALA A 38 14.91 13.36 8.85
C ALA A 38 13.40 13.38 8.50
N ALA A 39 13.07 13.27 7.21
CA ALA A 39 11.67 13.19 6.75
C ALA A 39 10.96 11.92 7.26
N LEU A 40 11.64 10.77 7.23
CA LEU A 40 11.10 9.50 7.74
C LEU A 40 10.91 9.55 9.26
N GLU A 41 11.88 10.05 10.01
CA GLU A 41 11.80 10.20 11.46
C GLU A 41 10.66 11.14 11.88
N ALA A 42 10.54 12.28 11.20
CA ALA A 42 9.45 13.23 11.42
C ALA A 42 8.08 12.63 11.10
N MET A 43 7.98 11.82 10.04
CA MET A 43 6.74 11.11 9.69
C MET A 43 6.34 10.09 10.75
N ILE A 44 7.32 9.32 11.25
CA ILE A 44 7.10 8.28 12.26
C ILE A 44 6.74 8.90 13.60
N SER A 45 7.44 9.95 14.02
CA SER A 45 7.14 10.64 15.31
C SER A 45 5.77 11.28 15.32
N ARG A 46 5.32 11.86 14.19
CA ARG A 46 3.96 12.41 14.08
C ARG A 46 2.86 11.34 14.16
N GLY A 47 3.14 10.11 13.70
CA GLY A 47 2.21 8.99 13.76
C GLY A 47 0.92 9.12 12.96
N LYS A 48 0.77 10.17 12.15
CA LYS A 48 -0.47 10.51 11.41
C LYS A 48 -0.51 10.00 9.96
N ALA A 49 0.38 9.06 9.59
CA ALA A 49 0.39 8.45 8.26
C ALA A 49 -0.27 7.07 8.29
N ASP A 50 -0.60 6.53 7.10
CA ASP A 50 -1.10 5.16 6.98
C ASP A 50 -0.16 4.16 7.64
N ALA A 51 -0.70 3.16 8.34
CA ALA A 51 0.06 2.15 9.07
C ALA A 51 1.12 1.48 8.18
N ARG A 52 0.78 1.20 6.92
CA ARG A 52 1.72 0.66 5.94
C ARG A 52 2.89 1.62 5.66
N LYS A 53 2.60 2.91 5.50
CA LYS A 53 3.61 3.94 5.24
C LYS A 53 4.58 4.05 6.42
N LEU A 54 4.05 4.03 7.64
CA LEU A 54 4.85 4.02 8.86
C LEU A 54 5.72 2.77 8.98
N ALA A 55 5.15 1.58 8.68
CA ALA A 55 5.89 0.32 8.71
C ALA A 55 7.05 0.33 7.69
N HIS A 56 6.79 0.77 6.45
CA HIS A 56 7.83 0.88 5.42
C HIS A 56 8.92 1.89 5.81
N GLY A 57 8.56 3.03 6.41
CA GLY A 57 9.52 4.00 6.92
C GLY A 57 10.44 3.42 7.99
N ARG A 58 9.90 2.65 8.95
CA ARG A 58 10.68 1.95 9.98
C ARG A 58 11.63 0.91 9.38
N ILE A 59 11.18 0.19 8.34
CA ILE A 59 12.02 -0.78 7.62
C ILE A 59 13.21 -0.06 6.97
N LEU A 60 12.98 1.05 6.26
CA LEU A 60 14.04 1.79 5.57
C LEU A 60 15.06 2.39 6.54
N LEU A 61 14.63 2.98 7.66
CA LEU A 61 15.55 3.52 8.67
C LEU A 61 16.45 2.47 9.31
N ARG A 62 15.95 1.24 9.50
CA ARG A 62 16.76 0.15 10.06
C ARG A 62 17.65 -0.54 9.03
N ALA A 63 17.19 -0.58 7.77
CA ALA A 63 17.93 -1.16 6.65
C ALA A 63 18.96 -0.21 6.04
N ASP A 64 19.03 1.03 6.53
CA ASP A 64 19.94 2.06 6.04
C ASP A 64 21.40 1.67 6.32
N GLU A 65 22.20 1.68 5.28
CA GLU A 65 23.64 1.32 5.27
C GLU A 65 24.53 2.56 5.03
N ALA A 66 23.99 3.78 5.14
CA ALA A 66 24.79 5.01 5.09
C ALA A 66 25.72 5.13 6.32
N ASP A 67 26.68 6.02 6.26
CA ASP A 67 27.64 6.22 7.36
C ASP A 67 26.92 6.57 8.67
N GLY A 68 27.23 5.82 9.72
CA GLY A 68 26.59 5.98 11.04
C GLY A 68 25.17 5.43 11.17
N ALA A 69 24.64 4.76 10.14
CA ALA A 69 23.33 4.12 10.17
C ALA A 69 23.38 2.69 10.78
N PRO A 70 22.22 2.13 11.16
CA PRO A 70 22.16 0.83 11.85
C PRO A 70 22.64 -0.36 11.02
N ALA A 71 22.51 -0.31 9.69
CA ALA A 71 22.92 -1.35 8.73
C ALA A 71 22.43 -2.78 9.09
N CYS A 72 21.22 -2.90 9.68
CA CYS A 72 20.66 -4.17 10.14
C CYS A 72 20.47 -5.16 8.99
N THR A 73 20.59 -6.46 9.31
CA THR A 73 20.25 -7.56 8.39
C THR A 73 18.73 -7.60 8.13
N ASP A 74 18.30 -8.29 7.07
CA ASP A 74 16.87 -8.39 6.74
C ASP A 74 16.07 -9.14 7.83
N GLU A 75 16.72 -10.10 8.51
CA GLU A 75 16.15 -10.82 9.65
C GLU A 75 15.98 -9.92 10.88
N GLU A 76 16.99 -9.11 11.19
CA GLU A 76 16.93 -8.15 12.30
C GLU A 76 15.87 -7.07 12.05
N VAL A 77 15.79 -6.54 10.81
CA VAL A 77 14.77 -5.58 10.42
C VAL A 77 13.37 -6.21 10.49
N ALA A 78 13.22 -7.43 9.99
CA ALA A 78 11.96 -8.16 10.01
C ALA A 78 11.47 -8.40 11.45
N SER A 79 12.35 -8.85 12.34
CA SER A 79 12.06 -9.06 13.75
C SER A 79 11.68 -7.77 14.47
N ALA A 80 12.44 -6.69 14.24
CA ALA A 80 12.22 -5.41 14.90
C ALA A 80 10.99 -4.62 14.40
N THR A 81 10.49 -4.93 13.20
CA THR A 81 9.34 -4.26 12.57
C THR A 81 8.10 -5.15 12.48
N GLU A 82 8.18 -6.39 13.02
CA GLU A 82 7.12 -7.41 12.92
C GLU A 82 6.69 -7.68 11.48
N ALA A 83 7.62 -7.51 10.53
CA ALA A 83 7.40 -7.75 9.13
C ALA A 83 8.05 -9.06 8.68
N SER A 84 7.64 -9.63 7.54
CA SER A 84 8.38 -10.75 6.95
C SER A 84 9.62 -10.26 6.22
N THR A 85 10.69 -11.08 6.18
CA THR A 85 11.93 -10.82 5.41
C THR A 85 11.63 -10.49 3.95
N ARG A 86 10.67 -11.19 3.34
CA ARG A 86 10.18 -10.90 1.98
C ARG A 86 9.58 -9.49 1.85
N THR A 87 8.96 -8.96 2.90
CA THR A 87 8.45 -7.57 2.91
C THR A 87 9.60 -6.59 2.97
N VAL A 88 10.61 -6.86 3.81
CA VAL A 88 11.83 -6.04 3.93
C VAL A 88 12.54 -5.97 2.58
N GLU A 89 12.83 -7.11 1.97
CA GLU A 89 13.46 -7.19 0.65
C GLU A 89 12.69 -6.41 -0.43
N ARG A 90 11.35 -6.55 -0.45
CA ARG A 90 10.49 -5.82 -1.40
C ARG A 90 10.51 -4.31 -1.19
N VAL A 91 10.57 -3.85 0.06
CA VAL A 91 10.64 -2.41 0.38
C VAL A 91 11.99 -1.84 -0.03
N ARG A 92 13.10 -2.54 0.29
CA ARG A 92 14.47 -2.18 -0.11
C ARG A 92 14.59 -2.10 -1.62
N ARG A 93 14.17 -3.16 -2.31
CA ARG A 93 14.17 -3.20 -3.78
C ARG A 93 13.44 -2.00 -4.35
N ARG A 94 12.27 -1.70 -3.82
CA ARG A 94 11.43 -0.63 -4.34
C ARG A 94 12.04 0.75 -4.07
N PHE A 95 12.71 0.94 -2.95
CA PHE A 95 13.46 2.15 -2.66
C PHE A 95 14.59 2.35 -3.67
N VAL A 96 15.38 1.33 -3.94
CA VAL A 96 16.51 1.40 -4.87
C VAL A 96 16.06 1.59 -6.33
N GLU A 97 14.97 0.94 -6.75
CA GLU A 97 14.48 1.00 -8.14
C GLU A 97 13.59 2.22 -8.41
N GLU A 98 12.76 2.65 -7.45
CA GLU A 98 11.68 3.62 -7.67
C GLU A 98 11.78 4.86 -6.76
N GLY A 99 12.72 4.90 -5.79
CA GLY A 99 12.91 6.00 -4.83
C GLY A 99 12.01 5.93 -3.60
N LEU A 100 12.22 6.90 -2.67
CA LEU A 100 11.57 6.94 -1.35
C LEU A 100 10.05 7.01 -1.42
N ASP A 101 9.51 7.94 -2.19
CA ASP A 101 8.05 8.13 -2.28
C ASP A 101 7.35 6.86 -2.78
N SER A 102 7.91 6.22 -3.79
CA SER A 102 7.38 4.96 -4.32
C SER A 102 7.46 3.83 -3.30
N ALA A 103 8.52 3.74 -2.51
CA ALA A 103 8.66 2.72 -1.47
C ALA A 103 7.63 2.87 -0.36
N LEU A 104 7.24 4.11 -0.03
CA LEU A 104 6.25 4.42 1.00
C LEU A 104 4.81 4.27 0.52
N MET A 105 4.53 4.56 -0.76
CA MET A 105 3.18 4.55 -1.33
C MET A 105 2.76 3.14 -1.78
N PRO A 106 1.47 2.77 -1.69
CA PRO A 106 0.98 1.56 -2.32
C PRO A 106 1.12 1.64 -3.84
N LYS A 107 1.47 0.51 -4.50
CA LYS A 107 1.42 0.49 -5.97
C LYS A 107 -0.01 0.72 -6.44
N PRO A 108 -0.22 1.62 -7.39
CA PRO A 108 -1.54 1.78 -8.00
C PRO A 108 -1.96 0.44 -8.60
N THR A 109 -3.22 0.09 -8.41
CA THR A 109 -3.73 -1.14 -9.00
C THR A 109 -3.79 -0.98 -10.53
N LYS A 110 -3.15 -1.89 -11.25
CA LYS A 110 -3.25 -1.99 -12.72
C LYS A 110 -4.48 -2.79 -13.14
N ARG A 111 -5.31 -3.24 -12.19
CA ARG A 111 -6.46 -4.07 -12.48
C ARG A 111 -7.57 -3.19 -13.05
N ILE A 112 -7.70 -3.21 -14.36
CA ILE A 112 -8.81 -2.59 -15.06
C ILE A 112 -9.97 -3.60 -15.00
N TYR A 113 -11.01 -3.26 -14.25
CA TYR A 113 -12.25 -4.02 -14.29
C TYR A 113 -13.05 -3.53 -15.49
N ALA A 114 -13.41 -4.45 -16.39
CA ALA A 114 -14.35 -4.16 -17.44
C ALA A 114 -15.65 -3.60 -16.82
N ARG A 115 -16.17 -2.54 -17.38
CA ARG A 115 -17.46 -2.00 -16.94
C ARG A 115 -18.55 -3.02 -17.23
N ALA A 116 -19.44 -3.22 -16.29
CA ALA A 116 -20.57 -4.15 -16.46
C ALA A 116 -21.58 -3.68 -17.51
N LEU A 117 -21.61 -2.37 -17.78
CA LEU A 117 -22.40 -1.72 -18.83
C LEU A 117 -21.50 -0.73 -19.56
N ASP A 118 -21.58 -0.71 -20.89
CA ASP A 118 -20.98 0.33 -21.72
C ASP A 118 -21.88 1.59 -21.77
N GLY A 119 -21.43 2.63 -22.49
CA GLY A 119 -22.16 3.90 -22.56
C GLY A 119 -23.54 3.78 -23.21
N ALA A 120 -23.69 2.94 -24.24
CA ALA A 120 -24.96 2.70 -24.91
C ALA A 120 -25.93 1.93 -24.00
N GLN A 121 -25.44 0.90 -23.33
CA GLN A 121 -26.19 0.11 -22.35
C GLN A 121 -26.62 0.95 -21.13
N GLU A 122 -25.74 1.85 -20.65
CA GLU A 122 -26.10 2.84 -19.60
C GLU A 122 -27.24 3.74 -20.06
N ALA A 123 -27.20 4.25 -21.31
CA ALA A 123 -28.26 5.09 -21.88
C ALA A 123 -29.59 4.34 -21.99
N HIS A 124 -29.58 3.09 -22.46
CA HIS A 124 -30.78 2.24 -22.52
C HIS A 124 -31.38 1.98 -21.14
N LEU A 125 -30.54 1.70 -20.14
CA LEU A 125 -30.98 1.52 -18.75
C LEU A 125 -31.68 2.80 -18.22
N ILE A 126 -31.13 3.98 -18.51
CA ILE A 126 -31.66 5.24 -18.06
C ILE A 126 -33.01 5.50 -18.75
N ALA A 127 -33.10 5.31 -20.07
CA ALA A 127 -34.33 5.43 -20.82
C ALA A 127 -35.43 4.51 -20.28
N LEU A 128 -35.07 3.26 -20.00
CA LEU A 128 -35.98 2.27 -19.41
C LEU A 128 -36.47 2.72 -18.01
N ALA A 129 -35.58 3.22 -17.18
CA ALA A 129 -35.94 3.69 -15.83
C ALA A 129 -36.87 4.91 -15.85
N CYS A 130 -36.84 5.70 -16.93
CA CYS A 130 -37.75 6.86 -17.16
C CYS A 130 -39.07 6.47 -17.83
N SER A 131 -39.21 5.25 -18.35
CA SER A 131 -40.44 4.78 -18.98
C SER A 131 -41.48 4.30 -17.95
N ALA A 132 -42.70 4.07 -18.39
CA ALA A 132 -43.73 3.47 -17.57
C ALA A 132 -43.31 2.06 -17.11
N ALA A 133 -43.66 1.71 -15.87
CA ALA A 133 -43.41 0.37 -15.36
C ALA A 133 -44.27 -0.64 -16.11
N PRO A 134 -43.83 -1.90 -16.26
CA PRO A 134 -44.61 -2.91 -16.96
C PRO A 134 -45.94 -3.22 -16.23
N ASP A 135 -46.87 -3.79 -16.96
CA ASP A 135 -48.23 -4.08 -16.49
C ASP A 135 -48.20 -4.81 -15.12
N GLY A 136 -49.08 -4.37 -14.24
CA GLY A 136 -49.19 -4.89 -12.88
C GLY A 136 -48.18 -4.33 -11.87
N LYS A 137 -47.28 -3.42 -12.26
CA LYS A 137 -46.33 -2.77 -11.36
C LYS A 137 -46.55 -1.24 -11.32
N LYS A 138 -46.61 -0.70 -10.10
CA LYS A 138 -46.78 0.77 -9.92
C LYS A 138 -45.50 1.56 -10.19
N ARG A 139 -44.32 0.93 -10.11
CA ARG A 139 -43.01 1.58 -10.28
C ARG A 139 -41.93 0.57 -10.63
N TRP A 140 -40.87 1.05 -11.23
CA TRP A 140 -39.64 0.30 -11.43
C TRP A 140 -38.96 0.00 -10.11
N THR A 141 -38.51 -1.22 -9.94
CA THR A 141 -37.53 -1.64 -8.89
C THR A 141 -36.19 -1.94 -9.53
N LEU A 142 -35.11 -1.83 -8.77
CA LEU A 142 -33.76 -2.10 -9.30
C LEU A 142 -33.63 -3.53 -9.83
N ARG A 143 -34.28 -4.51 -9.20
CA ARG A 143 -34.29 -5.91 -9.64
C ARG A 143 -35.07 -6.07 -10.95
N LEU A 144 -36.20 -5.42 -11.06
CA LEU A 144 -37.01 -5.48 -12.27
C LEU A 144 -36.30 -4.83 -13.45
N LEU A 145 -35.63 -3.67 -13.23
CA LEU A 145 -34.77 -3.03 -14.24
C LEU A 145 -33.64 -3.95 -14.68
N ALA A 146 -32.94 -4.58 -13.72
CA ALA A 146 -31.86 -5.52 -14.03
C ALA A 146 -32.35 -6.68 -14.90
N GLY A 147 -33.49 -7.31 -14.55
CA GLY A 147 -34.09 -8.37 -15.35
C GLY A 147 -34.46 -7.89 -16.76
N ARG A 148 -35.12 -6.73 -16.87
CA ARG A 148 -35.56 -6.21 -18.15
C ARG A 148 -34.44 -5.81 -19.10
N VAL A 149 -33.33 -5.31 -18.56
CA VAL A 149 -32.10 -5.02 -19.35
C VAL A 149 -31.52 -6.27 -19.98
N VAL A 150 -31.55 -7.40 -19.26
CA VAL A 150 -31.10 -8.70 -19.76
C VAL A 150 -32.11 -9.26 -20.78
N GLU A 151 -33.41 -9.23 -20.49
CA GLU A 151 -34.46 -9.70 -21.41
C GLU A 151 -34.45 -8.96 -22.77
N LEU A 152 -34.15 -7.67 -22.75
CA LEU A 152 -34.05 -6.85 -23.97
C LEU A 152 -32.71 -6.99 -24.68
N GLY A 153 -31.81 -7.83 -24.17
CA GLY A 153 -30.51 -8.10 -24.77
C GLY A 153 -29.51 -6.94 -24.66
N TYR A 154 -29.79 -5.94 -23.84
CA TYR A 154 -28.86 -4.81 -23.65
C TYR A 154 -27.61 -5.21 -22.88
N ALA A 155 -27.65 -6.25 -22.04
CA ALA A 155 -26.51 -6.82 -21.37
C ALA A 155 -26.73 -8.32 -21.13
N GLU A 156 -25.66 -9.12 -21.19
CA GLU A 156 -25.74 -10.57 -20.90
C GLU A 156 -26.08 -10.82 -19.42
N LYS A 157 -25.52 -10.01 -18.53
CA LYS A 157 -25.72 -10.10 -17.09
C LYS A 157 -25.53 -8.74 -16.43
N VAL A 158 -26.46 -8.33 -15.62
CA VAL A 158 -26.36 -7.10 -14.81
C VAL A 158 -26.96 -7.34 -13.41
N SER A 159 -26.25 -6.88 -12.36
CA SER A 159 -26.78 -6.95 -10.99
C SER A 159 -27.61 -5.70 -10.67
N HIS A 160 -28.57 -5.83 -9.75
CA HIS A 160 -29.35 -4.69 -9.24
C HIS A 160 -28.45 -3.60 -8.61
N GLU A 161 -27.29 -3.97 -8.07
CA GLU A 161 -26.32 -3.03 -7.52
C GLU A 161 -25.61 -2.22 -8.63
N THR A 162 -25.32 -2.86 -9.76
CA THR A 162 -24.79 -2.14 -10.95
C THR A 162 -25.83 -1.14 -11.45
N VAL A 163 -27.10 -1.54 -11.56
CA VAL A 163 -28.21 -0.65 -11.92
C VAL A 163 -28.29 0.54 -10.96
N ARG A 164 -28.22 0.29 -9.65
CA ARG A 164 -28.25 1.34 -8.63
C ARG A 164 -27.12 2.35 -8.83
N ARG A 165 -25.89 1.86 -9.01
CA ARG A 165 -24.71 2.72 -9.20
C ARG A 165 -24.79 3.56 -10.46
N THR A 166 -25.24 2.97 -11.57
CA THR A 166 -25.42 3.69 -12.83
C THR A 166 -26.43 4.82 -12.68
N LEU A 167 -27.60 4.55 -12.10
CA LEU A 167 -28.65 5.56 -11.90
C LEU A 167 -28.22 6.66 -10.91
N GLN A 168 -27.45 6.32 -9.85
CA GLN A 168 -26.91 7.32 -8.92
C GLN A 168 -25.89 8.24 -9.59
N LYS A 169 -24.98 7.67 -10.40
CA LYS A 169 -23.99 8.44 -11.15
C LYS A 169 -24.65 9.48 -12.06
N THR A 170 -25.70 9.07 -12.78
CA THR A 170 -26.44 9.96 -13.66
C THR A 170 -27.13 11.10 -12.90
N ARG A 171 -27.63 10.83 -11.69
CA ARG A 171 -28.24 11.84 -10.84
C ARG A 171 -27.22 12.85 -10.32
N SER A 172 -26.04 12.40 -9.93
CA SER A 172 -24.95 13.25 -9.42
C SER A 172 -24.31 14.12 -10.50
N SER A 173 -24.36 13.72 -11.78
CA SER A 173 -23.80 14.49 -12.90
C SER A 173 -24.70 15.65 -13.38
N ARG A 174 -25.93 15.80 -12.86
CA ARG A 174 -26.87 16.84 -13.23
C ARG A 174 -26.97 17.99 -12.23
N GLY A 175 -26.19 17.96 -11.16
CA GLY A 175 -26.07 19.02 -10.17
C GLY A 175 -24.69 19.65 -10.24
#